data_06b6d8c1dc7f8689eaeaea8dd1ab600b
#
_entry.id   06b6d8c1dc7f8689eaeaea8dd1ab600b
#
_cell.length_a   1.000
_cell.length_b   1.000
_cell.length_c   1.000
_cell.angle_alpha   90.00
_cell.angle_beta   90.00
_cell.angle_gamma   90.00
#
_symmetry.space_group_name_H-M   'P 1'
#
loop_
_entity.id
_entity.type
_entity.pdbx_description
1 polymer ?
#
loop_
_entity_poly.entity_id
_entity_poly.type
_entity_poly.pdbx_seq_one_letter_code
_entity_poly.pdbx_strand_id
1 'polypeptide(L)'
;MMRFTKLATQLALASAVLCSAGAATAADPIKIGVAGPFTGGSSSMGVSMRDGVRLATAEINKAGGVMGRQIVLVERDDEAKNERGVQIAQELISKEKVTAAVGYINTGVALASQRFFQEAKIPVMNNVATGSVVTKQFPEQAENYIFRNAAHDSIQAPMIVEEAITRKGYKKVAILADSTNYGQLGRDDLEKALAAKGVKAVAVEKFNIKDVDMTAQLLKAKEAGAEVVLTYGIGPELAQIANGMTKLGWKVPMIGSWTLSMANYIDNAGPGGEGARMPQTFIQEPTTPQRQSFIINYLKTFNPKNARIDSPVSAAQGYDSIYLLAAAIKQANSTDGSKIRLALEDLKTPVVGVVTTYNKPFSAKDHEAITANIPVFGEVKGQRVVYAYPADQQKASEVRVKK
;
A
#
# COMPACT_ATOMS: atom_id res chain seq x y z
N MET A 1 -41.58 -66.84 30.86
CA MET A 1 -41.78 -65.42 30.93
C MET A 1 -40.50 -64.69 31.43
N MET A 2 -39.33 -64.99 30.91
CA MET A 2 -38.06 -64.41 31.34
C MET A 2 -37.04 -64.43 30.19
N ARG A 3 -37.24 -63.64 29.12
CA ARG A 3 -36.24 -63.43 28.02
C ARG A 3 -36.35 -62.11 27.31
N PHE A 4 -37.23 -61.17 27.69
CA PHE A 4 -37.41 -59.91 26.99
C PHE A 4 -36.82 -58.66 27.67
N THR A 5 -36.28 -58.76 28.89
CA THR A 5 -35.80 -57.64 29.69
C THR A 5 -34.31 -57.37 29.56
N LYS A 6 -33.52 -58.21 28.85
CA LYS A 6 -32.07 -57.97 28.68
C LYS A 6 -31.68 -57.27 27.38
N LEU A 7 -32.62 -57.14 26.42
CA LEU A 7 -32.31 -56.46 25.15
C LEU A 7 -32.55 -54.96 25.18
N ALA A 8 -33.39 -54.45 26.09
CA ALA A 8 -33.72 -53.03 26.19
C ALA A 8 -32.62 -52.21 26.91
N THR A 9 -31.80 -52.84 27.74
CA THR A 9 -30.74 -52.15 28.51
C THR A 9 -29.44 -51.97 27.71
N GLN A 10 -29.22 -52.76 26.69
CA GLN A 10 -28.02 -52.64 25.86
C GLN A 10 -28.19 -51.61 24.71
N LEU A 11 -29.40 -51.26 24.28
CA LEU A 11 -29.64 -50.19 23.32
C LEU A 11 -29.62 -48.79 23.94
N ALA A 12 -29.86 -48.64 25.24
CA ALA A 12 -29.83 -47.36 25.92
C ALA A 12 -28.40 -46.88 26.25
N LEU A 13 -27.41 -47.78 26.37
CA LEU A 13 -26.02 -47.40 26.57
C LEU A 13 -25.27 -47.06 25.27
N ALA A 14 -25.74 -47.51 24.11
CA ALA A 14 -25.12 -47.18 22.83
C ALA A 14 -25.51 -45.77 22.29
N SER A 15 -26.64 -45.23 22.76
CA SER A 15 -27.12 -43.88 22.35
C SER A 15 -26.51 -42.71 23.15
N ALA A 16 -25.87 -43.00 24.30
CA ALA A 16 -25.29 -41.96 25.16
C ALA A 16 -23.82 -41.58 24.79
N VAL A 17 -23.17 -42.33 23.87
CA VAL A 17 -21.76 -42.08 23.50
C VAL A 17 -21.65 -41.25 22.23
N LEU A 18 -22.73 -40.96 21.50
CA LEU A 18 -22.72 -40.20 20.24
C LEU A 18 -23.05 -38.70 20.38
N CYS A 19 -23.33 -38.19 21.58
CA CYS A 19 -23.65 -36.78 21.81
C CYS A 19 -22.55 -35.95 22.50
N SER A 20 -21.35 -36.49 22.66
CA SER A 20 -20.17 -35.69 23.01
C SER A 20 -19.33 -35.33 21.80
N ALA A 21 -19.97 -34.96 20.67
CA ALA A 21 -19.36 -34.07 19.73
C ALA A 21 -19.17 -32.72 20.45
N GLY A 22 -18.02 -32.59 21.11
CA GLY A 22 -17.66 -31.38 21.82
C GLY A 22 -17.93 -30.20 20.92
N ALA A 23 -18.74 -29.28 21.36
CA ALA A 23 -18.81 -27.96 20.78
C ALA A 23 -17.36 -27.45 20.81
N ALA A 24 -16.64 -27.62 19.70
CA ALA A 24 -15.37 -26.97 19.52
C ALA A 24 -15.69 -25.49 19.69
N THR A 25 -15.37 -24.91 20.84
CA THR A 25 -15.45 -23.46 21.02
C THR A 25 -14.60 -22.88 19.93
N ALA A 26 -15.25 -22.21 18.98
CA ALA A 26 -14.52 -21.52 17.90
C ALA A 26 -13.48 -20.64 18.58
N ALA A 27 -12.19 -20.91 18.30
CA ALA A 27 -11.12 -20.11 18.89
C ALA A 27 -11.33 -18.64 18.55
N ASP A 28 -11.06 -17.74 19.48
CA ASP A 28 -11.25 -16.30 19.29
C ASP A 28 -10.62 -15.84 17.97
N PRO A 29 -11.31 -15.02 17.16
CA PRO A 29 -10.79 -14.57 15.88
C PRO A 29 -9.52 -13.73 16.04
N ILE A 30 -8.69 -13.71 14.99
CA ILE A 30 -7.52 -12.84 14.92
C ILE A 30 -7.98 -11.50 14.39
N LYS A 31 -7.96 -10.46 15.23
CA LYS A 31 -8.37 -9.10 14.82
C LYS A 31 -7.20 -8.37 14.17
N ILE A 32 -7.42 -7.85 12.96
CA ILE A 32 -6.47 -7.00 12.25
C ILE A 32 -7.10 -5.62 12.07
N GLY A 33 -6.44 -4.58 12.57
CA GLY A 33 -6.84 -3.19 12.34
C GLY A 33 -6.55 -2.78 10.91
N VAL A 34 -7.48 -2.05 10.27
CA VAL A 34 -7.30 -1.50 8.92
C VAL A 34 -7.61 -0.01 8.97
N ALA A 35 -6.57 0.82 8.82
CA ALA A 35 -6.69 2.26 8.85
C ALA A 35 -6.29 2.88 7.51
N GLY A 36 -7.10 3.80 7.02
CA GLY A 36 -6.83 4.53 5.78
C GLY A 36 -7.95 5.50 5.44
N PRO A 37 -7.73 6.43 4.49
CA PRO A 37 -8.75 7.36 4.04
C PRO A 37 -9.71 6.66 3.09
N PHE A 38 -10.87 6.26 3.59
CA PHE A 38 -11.91 5.65 2.76
C PHE A 38 -12.83 6.70 2.13
N THR A 39 -12.65 7.96 2.52
CA THR A 39 -13.30 9.15 1.96
C THR A 39 -12.28 10.23 1.61
N GLY A 40 -12.67 11.24 0.83
CA GLY A 40 -11.83 12.39 0.48
C GLY A 40 -10.84 12.13 -0.66
N GLY A 41 -9.86 13.04 -0.83
CA GLY A 41 -8.94 13.08 -1.97
C GLY A 41 -8.04 11.86 -2.12
N SER A 42 -7.68 11.20 -1.02
CA SER A 42 -6.86 9.98 -1.02
C SER A 42 -7.66 8.67 -1.08
N SER A 43 -9.00 8.75 -1.22
CA SER A 43 -9.90 7.57 -1.14
C SER A 43 -9.65 6.53 -2.25
N SER A 44 -9.22 6.94 -3.45
CA SER A 44 -8.85 5.98 -4.50
C SER A 44 -7.80 4.97 -4.01
N MET A 45 -6.80 5.42 -3.23
CA MET A 45 -5.82 4.54 -2.62
C MET A 45 -6.36 3.79 -1.41
N GLY A 46 -7.06 4.50 -0.50
CA GLY A 46 -7.58 3.92 0.73
C GLY A 46 -8.59 2.81 0.51
N VAL A 47 -9.57 3.05 -0.38
CA VAL A 47 -10.59 2.05 -0.73
C VAL A 47 -9.96 0.87 -1.46
N SER A 48 -9.07 1.11 -2.44
CA SER A 48 -8.40 0.02 -3.15
C SER A 48 -7.55 -0.85 -2.22
N MET A 49 -6.82 -0.23 -1.29
CA MET A 49 -6.05 -0.94 -0.25
C MET A 49 -6.96 -1.81 0.61
N ARG A 50 -8.04 -1.22 1.18
CA ARG A 50 -9.02 -1.94 2.00
C ARG A 50 -9.63 -3.13 1.26
N ASP A 51 -9.98 -2.95 0.00
CA ASP A 51 -10.59 -4.00 -0.81
C ASP A 51 -9.58 -5.12 -1.10
N GLY A 52 -8.30 -4.82 -1.33
CA GLY A 52 -7.23 -5.82 -1.39
C GLY A 52 -7.08 -6.61 -0.08
N VAL A 53 -7.10 -5.92 1.06
CA VAL A 53 -7.09 -6.52 2.40
C VAL A 53 -8.29 -7.45 2.61
N ARG A 54 -9.49 -7.01 2.24
CA ARG A 54 -10.74 -7.82 2.32
C ARG A 54 -10.66 -9.07 1.46
N LEU A 55 -10.14 -8.95 0.21
CA LEU A 55 -10.01 -10.08 -0.69
C LEU A 55 -9.07 -11.14 -0.12
N ALA A 56 -7.86 -10.74 0.30
CA ALA A 56 -6.90 -11.65 0.93
C ALA A 56 -7.46 -12.32 2.19
N THR A 57 -8.15 -11.55 3.03
CA THR A 57 -8.80 -12.06 4.25
C THR A 57 -9.86 -13.10 3.92
N ALA A 58 -10.71 -12.85 2.92
CA ALA A 58 -11.74 -13.79 2.50
C ALA A 58 -11.13 -15.10 1.97
N GLU A 59 -10.05 -15.03 1.19
CA GLU A 59 -9.35 -16.20 0.65
C GLU A 59 -8.70 -17.03 1.78
N ILE A 60 -7.99 -16.39 2.71
CA ILE A 60 -7.38 -17.07 3.87
C ILE A 60 -8.44 -17.69 4.76
N ASN A 61 -9.52 -16.98 5.05
CA ASN A 61 -10.59 -17.48 5.89
C ASN A 61 -11.31 -18.66 5.23
N LYS A 62 -11.54 -18.62 3.92
CA LYS A 62 -12.09 -19.75 3.15
C LYS A 62 -11.18 -20.97 3.19
N ALA A 63 -9.87 -20.76 3.26
CA ALA A 63 -8.88 -21.85 3.40
C ALA A 63 -8.73 -22.38 4.85
N GLY A 64 -9.57 -21.95 5.80
CA GLY A 64 -9.56 -22.39 7.19
C GLY A 64 -8.93 -21.41 8.18
N GLY A 65 -8.58 -20.19 7.72
CA GLY A 65 -7.99 -19.15 8.55
C GLY A 65 -6.52 -19.36 8.87
N VAL A 66 -6.05 -18.72 9.93
CA VAL A 66 -4.69 -18.83 10.44
C VAL A 66 -4.73 -19.60 11.77
N MET A 67 -4.02 -20.71 11.88
CA MET A 67 -4.05 -21.61 13.05
C MET A 67 -5.49 -22.07 13.41
N GLY A 68 -6.35 -22.28 12.38
CA GLY A 68 -7.76 -22.65 12.59
C GLY A 68 -8.66 -21.48 13.07
N ARG A 69 -8.14 -20.25 13.13
CA ARG A 69 -8.85 -19.04 13.57
C ARG A 69 -9.15 -18.15 12.38
N GLN A 70 -10.35 -17.58 12.34
CA GLN A 70 -10.73 -16.61 11.30
C GLN A 70 -10.07 -15.28 11.57
N ILE A 71 -9.67 -14.57 10.49
CA ILE A 71 -9.26 -13.17 10.56
C ILE A 71 -10.51 -12.30 10.53
N VAL A 72 -10.60 -11.34 11.44
CA VAL A 72 -11.66 -10.31 11.48
C VAL A 72 -11.01 -8.94 11.30
N LEU A 73 -11.49 -8.17 10.34
CA LEU A 73 -11.00 -6.83 10.04
C LEU A 73 -11.74 -5.79 10.88
N VAL A 74 -10.98 -4.88 11.49
CA VAL A 74 -11.50 -3.71 12.20
C VAL A 74 -11.13 -2.47 11.41
N GLU A 75 -12.03 -2.03 10.54
CA GLU A 75 -11.78 -0.97 9.57
C GLU A 75 -12.15 0.41 10.12
N ARG A 76 -11.29 1.42 9.90
CA ARG A 76 -11.51 2.80 10.32
C ARG A 76 -11.06 3.78 9.26
N ASP A 77 -11.92 4.76 8.95
CA ASP A 77 -11.62 5.86 8.04
C ASP A 77 -10.88 6.98 8.78
N ASP A 78 -9.64 7.23 8.39
CA ASP A 78 -8.80 8.30 8.96
C ASP A 78 -8.99 9.64 8.23
N GLU A 79 -9.76 9.66 7.13
CA GLU A 79 -10.05 10.85 6.33
C GLU A 79 -8.79 11.62 5.87
N ALA A 80 -7.64 10.96 5.84
CA ALA A 80 -6.31 11.54 5.63
C ALA A 80 -5.94 12.64 6.67
N LYS A 81 -6.49 12.56 7.89
CA LYS A 81 -6.25 13.51 8.98
C LYS A 81 -5.36 12.89 10.07
N ASN A 82 -4.27 13.55 10.43
CA ASN A 82 -3.32 13.06 11.42
C ASN A 82 -3.98 12.80 12.78
N GLU A 83 -4.81 13.74 13.24
CA GLU A 83 -5.52 13.65 14.54
C GLU A 83 -6.50 12.48 14.56
N ARG A 84 -7.17 12.24 13.42
CA ARG A 84 -8.09 11.11 13.29
C ARG A 84 -7.34 9.79 13.31
N GLY A 85 -6.20 9.71 12.62
CA GLY A 85 -5.32 8.55 12.65
C GLY A 85 -4.84 8.21 14.06
N VAL A 86 -4.47 9.21 14.86
CA VAL A 86 -4.10 9.05 16.28
C VAL A 86 -5.25 8.45 17.09
N GLN A 87 -6.46 9.00 16.97
CA GLN A 87 -7.64 8.48 17.68
C GLN A 87 -7.92 7.01 17.30
N ILE A 88 -7.83 6.69 16.01
CA ILE A 88 -8.02 5.34 15.48
C ILE A 88 -6.96 4.39 16.03
N ALA A 89 -5.68 4.79 16.06
CA ALA A 89 -4.63 3.96 16.62
C ALA A 89 -4.91 3.60 18.08
N GLN A 90 -5.28 4.58 18.91
CA GLN A 90 -5.64 4.37 20.30
C GLN A 90 -6.87 3.46 20.46
N GLU A 91 -7.90 3.64 19.63
CA GLU A 91 -9.09 2.80 19.63
C GLU A 91 -8.76 1.33 19.26
N LEU A 92 -8.01 1.12 18.18
CA LEU A 92 -7.61 -0.21 17.71
C LEU A 92 -6.82 -0.98 18.78
N ILE A 93 -5.96 -0.27 19.52
CA ILE A 93 -5.11 -0.84 20.58
C ILE A 93 -5.92 -1.12 21.84
N SER A 94 -6.56 -0.10 22.41
CA SER A 94 -7.14 -0.17 23.75
C SER A 94 -8.51 -0.84 23.79
N LYS A 95 -9.38 -0.53 22.83
CA LYS A 95 -10.76 -1.01 22.78
C LYS A 95 -10.88 -2.32 21.96
N GLU A 96 -10.36 -2.30 20.73
CA GLU A 96 -10.51 -3.43 19.82
C GLU A 96 -9.50 -4.53 20.09
N LYS A 97 -8.35 -4.20 20.68
CA LYS A 97 -7.26 -5.14 21.04
C LYS A 97 -6.79 -5.92 19.81
N VAL A 98 -6.46 -5.21 18.74
CA VAL A 98 -6.00 -5.84 17.50
C VAL A 98 -4.64 -6.51 17.66
N THR A 99 -4.46 -7.63 16.97
CA THR A 99 -3.21 -8.42 16.93
C THR A 99 -2.12 -7.71 16.12
N ALA A 100 -2.51 -7.05 15.04
CA ALA A 100 -1.65 -6.26 14.16
C ALA A 100 -2.51 -5.21 13.45
N ALA A 101 -1.87 -4.24 12.80
CA ALA A 101 -2.55 -3.26 11.96
C ALA A 101 -1.96 -3.22 10.55
N VAL A 102 -2.79 -2.93 9.56
CA VAL A 102 -2.42 -2.64 8.17
C VAL A 102 -2.97 -1.29 7.76
N GLY A 103 -2.34 -0.61 6.87
CA GLY A 103 -2.61 0.75 6.43
C GLY A 103 -1.24 1.41 6.34
N TYR A 104 -1.15 2.51 6.59
CA TYR A 104 -1.69 3.81 6.38
C TYR A 104 -1.43 4.27 4.93
N ILE A 105 -2.21 5.21 4.42
CA ILE A 105 -2.03 5.73 3.06
C ILE A 105 -1.15 6.97 3.08
N ASN A 106 -1.50 7.93 3.93
CA ASN A 106 -0.83 9.24 4.00
C ASN A 106 0.34 9.19 5.00
N THR A 107 1.52 9.61 4.57
CA THR A 107 2.75 9.61 5.37
C THR A 107 2.57 10.34 6.70
N GLY A 108 1.92 11.52 6.72
CA GLY A 108 1.66 12.27 7.95
C GLY A 108 0.82 11.49 8.95
N VAL A 109 -0.23 10.79 8.47
CA VAL A 109 -1.10 9.97 9.34
C VAL A 109 -0.32 8.77 9.89
N ALA A 110 0.50 8.10 9.07
CA ALA A 110 1.37 7.01 9.53
C ALA A 110 2.30 7.49 10.65
N LEU A 111 3.04 8.58 10.42
CA LEU A 111 4.00 9.13 11.39
C LEU A 111 3.34 9.58 12.71
N ALA A 112 2.12 10.13 12.64
CA ALA A 112 1.39 10.54 13.83
C ALA A 112 0.88 9.35 14.67
N SER A 113 0.49 8.26 13.99
CA SER A 113 -0.26 7.15 14.59
C SER A 113 0.63 6.00 15.06
N GLN A 114 1.70 5.69 14.34
CA GLN A 114 2.45 4.44 14.55
C GLN A 114 3.22 4.37 15.87
N ARG A 115 3.49 5.52 16.53
CA ARG A 115 4.12 5.54 17.86
C ARG A 115 3.31 4.76 18.90
N PHE A 116 1.98 4.82 18.83
CA PHE A 116 1.10 4.12 19.77
C PHE A 116 1.19 2.61 19.60
N PHE A 117 1.26 2.13 18.37
CA PHE A 117 1.48 0.70 18.08
C PHE A 117 2.88 0.26 18.49
N GLN A 118 3.90 1.10 18.28
CA GLN A 118 5.26 0.86 18.71
C GLN A 118 5.33 0.65 20.23
N GLU A 119 4.73 1.57 21.02
CA GLU A 119 4.65 1.50 22.47
C GLU A 119 3.87 0.28 22.96
N ALA A 120 2.77 -0.06 22.24
CA ALA A 120 1.94 -1.22 22.55
C ALA A 120 2.54 -2.56 22.07
N LYS A 121 3.69 -2.54 21.40
CA LYS A 121 4.34 -3.72 20.79
C LYS A 121 3.43 -4.47 19.81
N ILE A 122 2.65 -3.73 19.01
CA ILE A 122 1.75 -4.28 17.99
C ILE A 122 2.35 -3.99 16.60
N PRO A 123 2.61 -5.02 15.77
CA PRO A 123 3.15 -4.82 14.43
C PRO A 123 2.21 -4.03 13.51
N VAL A 124 2.77 -3.05 12.80
CA VAL A 124 2.09 -2.30 11.74
C VAL A 124 2.75 -2.60 10.41
N MET A 125 1.95 -3.01 9.42
CA MET A 125 2.38 -3.13 8.04
C MET A 125 1.91 -1.91 7.26
N ASN A 126 2.80 -0.93 7.04
CA ASN A 126 2.54 0.20 6.15
C ASN A 126 2.54 -0.29 4.70
N ASN A 127 1.39 -0.28 4.08
CA ASN A 127 1.23 -0.82 2.73
C ASN A 127 1.10 0.24 1.63
N VAL A 128 1.05 1.53 1.99
CA VAL A 128 1.03 2.63 1.03
C VAL A 128 1.86 3.84 1.46
N ALA A 129 1.91 4.23 2.73
CA ALA A 129 2.69 5.40 3.19
C ALA A 129 4.17 5.29 2.80
N THR A 130 4.67 6.21 1.95
CA THR A 130 5.97 6.09 1.30
C THR A 130 7.09 6.93 1.87
N GLY A 131 6.79 7.92 2.72
CA GLY A 131 7.83 8.80 3.28
C GLY A 131 9.04 8.01 3.78
N SER A 132 10.24 8.42 3.40
CA SER A 132 11.50 7.67 3.62
C SER A 132 11.81 7.38 5.09
N VAL A 133 11.18 8.12 6.01
CA VAL A 133 11.41 8.01 7.46
C VAL A 133 10.42 7.08 8.18
N VAL A 134 9.37 6.58 7.49
CA VAL A 134 8.26 5.84 8.13
C VAL A 134 8.74 4.65 8.96
N THR A 135 9.56 3.77 8.41
CA THR A 135 10.10 2.59 9.14
C THR A 135 11.29 2.91 10.04
N LYS A 136 11.80 4.15 9.96
CA LYS A 136 12.98 4.63 10.69
C LYS A 136 12.64 5.66 11.75
N GLN A 137 11.36 5.78 12.12
CA GLN A 137 10.90 6.80 13.06
C GLN A 137 11.45 6.61 14.49
N PHE A 138 11.84 5.38 14.84
CA PHE A 138 12.28 5.03 16.20
C PHE A 138 13.71 4.46 16.20
N PRO A 139 14.72 5.22 15.78
CA PRO A 139 16.09 4.70 15.58
C PRO A 139 16.78 4.27 16.89
N GLU A 140 16.37 4.87 18.03
CA GLU A 140 16.94 4.56 19.34
C GLU A 140 16.32 3.33 20.01
N GLN A 141 15.28 2.74 19.41
CA GLN A 141 14.62 1.57 19.99
C GLN A 141 15.24 0.28 19.47
N ALA A 142 15.59 -0.63 20.38
CA ALA A 142 16.14 -1.94 20.03
C ALA A 142 15.14 -2.84 19.26
N GLU A 143 13.85 -2.60 19.48
CA GLU A 143 12.75 -3.32 18.84
C GLU A 143 11.91 -2.35 18.01
N ASN A 144 11.71 -2.65 16.74
CA ASN A 144 10.89 -1.85 15.85
C ASN A 144 9.68 -2.69 15.37
N TYR A 145 8.47 -2.17 15.58
CA TYR A 145 7.21 -2.84 15.21
C TYR A 145 6.62 -2.30 13.91
N ILE A 146 7.34 -1.41 13.20
CA ILE A 146 6.87 -0.75 12.00
C ILE A 146 7.53 -1.37 10.76
N PHE A 147 6.72 -2.01 9.94
CA PHE A 147 7.10 -2.68 8.69
C PHE A 147 6.48 -1.99 7.49
N ARG A 148 7.04 -2.21 6.29
CA ARG A 148 6.47 -1.68 5.05
C ARG A 148 6.65 -2.64 3.88
N ASN A 149 5.57 -2.86 3.12
CA ASN A 149 5.60 -3.59 1.85
C ASN A 149 5.29 -2.70 0.64
N ALA A 150 5.53 -1.40 0.76
CA ALA A 150 5.42 -0.38 -0.29
C ALA A 150 6.82 0.08 -0.77
N ALA A 151 6.91 0.59 -1.99
CA ALA A 151 8.13 1.24 -2.47
C ALA A 151 8.24 2.64 -1.89
N HIS A 152 9.17 2.85 -0.96
CA HIS A 152 9.39 4.12 -0.30
C HIS A 152 10.01 5.21 -1.21
N ASP A 153 9.94 6.47 -0.77
CA ASP A 153 10.32 7.62 -1.60
C ASP A 153 11.82 7.64 -1.93
N SER A 154 12.69 7.07 -1.07
CA SER A 154 14.11 6.88 -1.43
C SER A 154 14.32 5.86 -2.56
N ILE A 155 13.28 5.15 -3.03
CA ILE A 155 13.28 4.36 -4.28
C ILE A 155 12.61 5.16 -5.40
N GLN A 156 11.43 5.75 -5.13
CA GLN A 156 10.65 6.42 -6.16
C GLN A 156 11.34 7.68 -6.69
N ALA A 157 11.87 8.54 -5.81
CA ALA A 157 12.50 9.80 -6.23
C ALA A 157 13.73 9.59 -7.13
N PRO A 158 14.70 8.69 -6.82
CA PRO A 158 15.76 8.35 -7.76
C PRO A 158 15.26 7.80 -9.10
N MET A 159 14.19 6.98 -9.11
CA MET A 159 13.59 6.49 -10.35
C MET A 159 13.00 7.64 -11.19
N ILE A 160 12.28 8.58 -10.57
CA ILE A 160 11.69 9.75 -11.22
C ILE A 160 12.80 10.60 -11.85
N VAL A 161 13.87 10.86 -11.10
CA VAL A 161 15.02 11.64 -11.58
C VAL A 161 15.77 10.91 -12.70
N GLU A 162 15.98 9.60 -12.58
CA GLU A 162 16.58 8.78 -13.64
C GLU A 162 15.76 8.85 -14.93
N GLU A 163 14.43 8.77 -14.82
CA GLU A 163 13.52 8.91 -15.97
C GLU A 163 13.66 10.30 -16.60
N ALA A 164 13.60 11.37 -15.81
CA ALA A 164 13.64 12.74 -16.32
C ALA A 164 15.01 13.11 -16.92
N ILE A 165 16.08 12.86 -16.18
CA ILE A 165 17.43 13.35 -16.51
C ILE A 165 18.15 12.40 -17.46
N THR A 166 18.20 11.10 -17.12
CA THR A 166 19.02 10.16 -17.87
C THR A 166 18.29 9.61 -19.10
N ARG A 167 17.04 9.18 -18.94
CA ARG A 167 16.30 8.55 -20.04
C ARG A 167 15.70 9.57 -21.01
N LYS A 168 15.16 10.68 -20.49
CA LYS A 168 14.52 11.72 -21.32
C LYS A 168 15.44 12.88 -21.66
N GLY A 169 16.53 13.06 -20.96
CA GLY A 169 17.55 14.07 -21.26
C GLY A 169 17.18 15.50 -20.88
N TYR A 170 16.12 15.71 -20.06
CA TYR A 170 15.74 17.06 -19.60
C TYR A 170 16.85 17.67 -18.76
N LYS A 171 17.07 18.99 -18.92
CA LYS A 171 18.11 19.74 -18.22
C LYS A 171 17.53 20.69 -17.17
N LYS A 172 16.30 21.17 -17.39
CA LYS A 172 15.62 22.14 -16.55
C LYS A 172 14.36 21.51 -15.97
N VAL A 173 14.37 21.19 -14.69
CA VAL A 173 13.25 20.55 -14.01
C VAL A 173 12.60 21.48 -13.01
N ALA A 174 11.28 21.51 -12.94
CA ALA A 174 10.54 22.12 -11.86
C ALA A 174 10.01 21.03 -10.92
N ILE A 175 9.94 21.31 -9.61
CA ILE A 175 9.32 20.46 -8.62
C ILE A 175 8.07 21.15 -8.10
N LEU A 176 6.93 20.46 -8.13
CA LEU A 176 5.68 20.87 -7.49
C LEU A 176 5.27 19.82 -6.45
N ALA A 177 5.24 20.21 -5.18
CA ALA A 177 4.95 19.30 -4.07
C ALA A 177 3.86 19.84 -3.14
N ASP A 178 3.01 18.96 -2.61
CA ASP A 178 2.00 19.39 -1.65
C ASP A 178 2.60 19.77 -0.29
N SER A 179 1.81 20.46 0.54
CA SER A 179 2.25 20.99 1.83
C SER A 179 2.24 19.95 2.97
N THR A 180 1.82 18.71 2.70
CA THR A 180 1.80 17.64 3.71
C THR A 180 3.19 17.05 3.96
N ASN A 181 3.34 16.22 4.99
CA ASN A 181 4.58 15.46 5.22
C ASN A 181 4.99 14.65 3.99
N TYR A 182 4.01 14.08 3.26
CA TYR A 182 4.27 13.31 2.04
C TYR A 182 4.92 14.18 0.95
N GLY A 183 4.29 15.30 0.60
CA GLY A 183 4.81 16.18 -0.44
C GLY A 183 6.17 16.78 -0.08
N GLN A 184 6.35 17.22 1.17
CA GLN A 184 7.58 17.88 1.59
C GLN A 184 8.77 16.89 1.68
N LEU A 185 8.57 15.69 2.24
CA LEU A 185 9.61 14.65 2.25
C LEU A 185 9.94 14.17 0.84
N GLY A 186 8.93 14.01 -0.02
CA GLY A 186 9.13 13.63 -1.43
C GLY A 186 9.88 14.69 -2.22
N ARG A 187 9.61 15.98 -1.98
CA ARG A 187 10.41 17.09 -2.53
C ARG A 187 11.88 16.96 -2.12
N ASP A 188 12.15 16.76 -0.84
CA ASP A 188 13.52 16.65 -0.32
C ASP A 188 14.25 15.45 -0.94
N ASP A 189 13.55 14.31 -1.09
CA ASP A 189 14.10 13.12 -1.78
C ASP A 189 14.36 13.37 -3.27
N LEU A 190 13.51 14.16 -3.98
CA LEU A 190 13.76 14.58 -5.37
C LEU A 190 14.96 15.52 -5.46
N GLU A 191 15.06 16.54 -4.62
CA GLU A 191 16.20 17.46 -4.61
C GLU A 191 17.51 16.72 -4.34
N LYS A 192 17.51 15.77 -3.40
CA LYS A 192 18.65 14.89 -3.13
C LYS A 192 19.03 14.03 -4.34
N ALA A 193 18.04 13.44 -5.01
CA ALA A 193 18.28 12.62 -6.19
C ALA A 193 18.79 13.45 -7.39
N LEU A 194 18.28 14.66 -7.59
CA LEU A 194 18.77 15.61 -8.60
C LEU A 194 20.21 16.03 -8.29
N ALA A 195 20.52 16.38 -7.05
CA ALA A 195 21.87 16.74 -6.63
C ALA A 195 22.88 15.61 -6.90
N ALA A 196 22.49 14.34 -6.70
CA ALA A 196 23.31 13.18 -7.05
C ALA A 196 23.60 13.05 -8.55
N LYS A 197 22.80 13.70 -9.42
CA LYS A 197 23.03 13.81 -10.86
C LYS A 197 23.68 15.14 -11.26
N GLY A 198 24.09 15.97 -10.30
CA GLY A 198 24.65 17.29 -10.57
C GLY A 198 23.63 18.30 -11.13
N VAL A 199 22.33 18.08 -10.92
CA VAL A 199 21.24 18.93 -11.40
C VAL A 199 20.57 19.62 -10.22
N LYS A 200 20.20 20.90 -10.41
CA LYS A 200 19.36 21.66 -9.48
C LYS A 200 18.05 22.01 -10.17
N ALA A 201 16.94 21.88 -9.44
CA ALA A 201 15.63 22.30 -9.93
C ALA A 201 15.65 23.82 -10.22
N VAL A 202 15.07 24.23 -11.36
CA VAL A 202 14.95 25.65 -11.77
C VAL A 202 13.81 26.35 -11.04
N ALA A 203 12.83 25.60 -10.56
CA ALA A 203 11.75 26.08 -9.70
C ALA A 203 11.34 24.97 -8.73
N VAL A 204 11.04 25.34 -7.47
CA VAL A 204 10.52 24.44 -6.42
C VAL A 204 9.33 25.15 -5.80
N GLU A 205 8.14 24.64 -6.09
CA GLU A 205 6.90 25.28 -5.71
C GLU A 205 6.06 24.35 -4.82
N LYS A 206 5.37 24.97 -3.85
CA LYS A 206 4.47 24.29 -2.91
C LYS A 206 3.02 24.66 -3.21
N PHE A 207 2.12 23.69 -3.07
CA PHE A 207 0.67 23.89 -3.08
C PHE A 207 0.02 23.21 -1.88
N ASN A 208 -1.21 23.60 -1.53
CA ASN A 208 -1.92 23.02 -0.41
C ASN A 208 -2.92 21.95 -0.90
N ILE A 209 -3.26 21.05 0.00
CA ILE A 209 -4.37 20.13 -0.22
C ILE A 209 -5.65 20.93 -0.39
N LYS A 210 -6.44 20.57 -1.41
CA LYS A 210 -7.66 21.23 -1.89
C LYS A 210 -7.43 22.52 -2.67
N ASP A 211 -6.19 22.91 -2.96
CA ASP A 211 -5.97 23.96 -3.94
C ASP A 211 -6.51 23.54 -5.31
N VAL A 212 -7.27 24.41 -5.93
CA VAL A 212 -7.90 24.19 -7.25
C VAL A 212 -7.25 25.03 -8.36
N ASP A 213 -6.38 25.95 -7.99
CA ASP A 213 -5.64 26.82 -8.91
C ASP A 213 -4.17 26.92 -8.50
N MET A 214 -3.30 26.41 -9.36
CA MET A 214 -1.85 26.47 -9.22
C MET A 214 -1.20 27.38 -10.27
N THR A 215 -1.95 28.33 -10.83
CA THR A 215 -1.46 29.19 -11.92
C THR A 215 -0.19 29.93 -11.53
N ALA A 216 -0.10 30.46 -10.31
CA ALA A 216 1.09 31.19 -9.86
C ALA A 216 2.35 30.29 -9.83
N GLN A 217 2.24 29.08 -9.29
CA GLN A 217 3.33 28.11 -9.25
C GLN A 217 3.73 27.66 -10.65
N LEU A 218 2.76 27.40 -11.54
CA LEU A 218 3.00 26.98 -12.91
C LEU A 218 3.64 28.08 -13.75
N LEU A 219 3.26 29.35 -13.56
CA LEU A 219 3.90 30.48 -14.24
C LEU A 219 5.36 30.61 -13.84
N LYS A 220 5.69 30.53 -12.55
CA LYS A 220 7.09 30.58 -12.09
C LYS A 220 7.92 29.43 -12.71
N ALA A 221 7.39 28.21 -12.73
CA ALA A 221 8.07 27.07 -13.36
C ALA A 221 8.28 27.28 -14.86
N LYS A 222 7.26 27.79 -15.56
CA LYS A 222 7.31 28.11 -16.98
C LYS A 222 8.31 29.22 -17.30
N GLU A 223 8.29 30.31 -16.53
CA GLU A 223 9.23 31.46 -16.69
C GLU A 223 10.67 31.04 -16.38
N ALA A 224 10.90 30.12 -15.45
CA ALA A 224 12.21 29.52 -15.19
C ALA A 224 12.67 28.59 -16.32
N GLY A 225 11.84 28.36 -17.34
CA GLY A 225 12.14 27.56 -18.52
C GLY A 225 12.18 26.05 -18.23
N ALA A 226 11.39 25.57 -17.28
CA ALA A 226 11.32 24.14 -16.99
C ALA A 226 10.81 23.32 -18.19
N GLU A 227 11.48 22.21 -18.48
CA GLU A 227 11.23 21.28 -19.58
C GLU A 227 10.37 20.08 -19.13
N VAL A 228 10.25 19.89 -17.82
CA VAL A 228 9.49 18.82 -17.18
C VAL A 228 9.05 19.26 -15.78
N VAL A 229 7.87 18.79 -15.35
CA VAL A 229 7.38 18.99 -13.98
C VAL A 229 7.51 17.68 -13.22
N LEU A 230 8.30 17.68 -12.14
CA LEU A 230 8.37 16.58 -11.19
C LEU A 230 7.38 16.83 -10.06
N THR A 231 6.61 15.79 -9.65
CA THR A 231 5.52 16.00 -8.68
C THR A 231 5.55 15.04 -7.51
N TYR A 232 5.26 15.60 -6.32
CA TYR A 232 4.84 14.86 -5.13
C TYR A 232 3.56 15.49 -4.56
N GLY A 233 2.44 14.84 -4.74
CA GLY A 233 1.12 15.29 -4.32
C GLY A 233 0.12 14.17 -4.48
N ILE A 234 -1.17 14.44 -4.28
CA ILE A 234 -2.24 13.45 -4.43
C ILE A 234 -3.11 13.75 -5.65
N GLY A 235 -3.88 12.76 -6.10
CA GLY A 235 -4.57 12.75 -7.38
C GLY A 235 -5.38 14.00 -7.74
N PRO A 236 -6.24 14.53 -6.86
CA PRO A 236 -7.05 15.70 -7.20
C PRO A 236 -6.23 16.95 -7.54
N GLU A 237 -5.24 17.28 -6.72
CA GLU A 237 -4.38 18.46 -6.92
C GLU A 237 -3.44 18.26 -8.12
N LEU A 238 -2.93 17.04 -8.33
CA LEU A 238 -2.15 16.72 -9.52
C LEU A 238 -2.97 16.89 -10.81
N ALA A 239 -4.26 16.58 -10.78
CA ALA A 239 -5.16 16.83 -11.90
C ALA A 239 -5.34 18.34 -12.16
N GLN A 240 -5.39 19.18 -11.11
CA GLN A 240 -5.42 20.63 -11.26
C GLN A 240 -4.12 21.18 -11.87
N ILE A 241 -2.97 20.62 -11.51
CA ILE A 241 -1.67 20.96 -12.14
C ILE A 241 -1.74 20.67 -13.65
N ALA A 242 -2.15 19.46 -14.06
CA ALA A 242 -2.28 19.08 -15.46
C ALA A 242 -3.24 20.01 -16.23
N ASN A 243 -4.39 20.31 -15.65
CA ASN A 243 -5.37 21.24 -16.21
C ASN A 243 -4.86 22.67 -16.29
N GLY A 244 -4.12 23.14 -15.28
CA GLY A 244 -3.47 24.45 -15.28
C GLY A 244 -2.43 24.57 -16.38
N MET A 245 -1.58 23.55 -16.56
CA MET A 245 -0.62 23.49 -17.67
C MET A 245 -1.31 23.58 -19.03
N THR A 246 -2.43 22.86 -19.21
CA THR A 246 -3.24 22.92 -20.43
C THR A 246 -3.80 24.31 -20.67
N LYS A 247 -4.37 24.96 -19.65
CA LYS A 247 -4.89 26.36 -19.73
C LYS A 247 -3.83 27.37 -20.10
N LEU A 248 -2.59 27.18 -19.60
CA LEU A 248 -1.45 28.05 -19.92
C LEU A 248 -0.81 27.74 -21.27
N GLY A 249 -1.32 26.77 -22.03
CA GLY A 249 -0.69 26.30 -23.27
C GLY A 249 0.73 25.77 -23.06
N TRP A 250 1.06 25.33 -21.84
CA TRP A 250 2.40 24.87 -21.48
C TRP A 250 2.47 23.35 -21.58
N LYS A 251 3.02 22.87 -22.68
CA LYS A 251 3.07 21.45 -23.04
C LYS A 251 4.41 20.83 -22.64
N VAL A 252 4.61 20.60 -21.34
CA VAL A 252 5.75 19.84 -20.82
C VAL A 252 5.23 18.58 -20.11
N PRO A 253 6.01 17.48 -20.06
CA PRO A 253 5.56 16.27 -19.40
C PRO A 253 5.52 16.40 -17.87
N MET A 254 4.67 15.58 -17.24
CA MET A 254 4.66 15.34 -15.81
C MET A 254 5.29 13.97 -15.52
N ILE A 255 6.26 13.95 -14.60
CA ILE A 255 6.83 12.72 -14.04
C ILE A 255 6.74 12.85 -12.53
N GLY A 256 6.12 11.91 -11.87
CA GLY A 256 5.91 12.06 -10.42
C GLY A 256 5.87 10.73 -9.70
N SER A 257 5.51 10.77 -8.42
CA SER A 257 5.31 9.57 -7.64
C SER A 257 4.11 8.77 -8.15
N TRP A 258 3.96 7.58 -7.65
CA TRP A 258 2.89 6.66 -8.05
C TRP A 258 1.46 7.20 -7.92
N THR A 259 1.25 8.31 -7.21
CA THR A 259 -0.05 8.99 -7.08
C THR A 259 -0.62 9.51 -8.39
N LEU A 260 0.20 9.66 -9.43
CA LEU A 260 -0.25 9.89 -10.81
C LEU A 260 -1.03 8.69 -11.40
N SER A 261 -1.02 7.52 -10.74
CA SER A 261 -1.84 6.36 -11.12
C SER A 261 -3.23 6.33 -10.48
N MET A 262 -3.55 7.28 -9.61
CA MET A 262 -4.86 7.33 -8.94
C MET A 262 -5.98 7.62 -9.94
N ALA A 263 -7.12 6.92 -9.79
CA ALA A 263 -8.28 7.11 -10.66
C ALA A 263 -8.75 8.57 -10.72
N ASN A 264 -8.77 9.25 -9.58
CA ASN A 264 -9.19 10.65 -9.51
C ASN A 264 -8.20 11.65 -10.16
N TYR A 265 -6.92 11.27 -10.33
CA TYR A 265 -6.02 11.99 -11.22
C TYR A 265 -6.39 11.72 -12.69
N ILE A 266 -6.41 10.45 -13.08
CA ILE A 266 -6.63 10.02 -14.47
C ILE A 266 -7.95 10.56 -15.03
N ASP A 267 -9.02 10.50 -14.21
CA ASP A 267 -10.36 10.92 -14.63
C ASP A 267 -10.52 12.45 -14.74
N ASN A 268 -9.71 13.22 -14.01
CA ASN A 268 -9.89 14.67 -13.90
C ASN A 268 -8.76 15.50 -14.53
N ALA A 269 -7.63 14.90 -14.91
CA ALA A 269 -6.49 15.61 -15.46
C ALA A 269 -6.67 16.05 -16.92
N GLY A 270 -7.72 15.59 -17.59
CA GLY A 270 -7.99 15.90 -18.98
C GLY A 270 -6.83 15.54 -19.93
N PRO A 271 -6.71 16.23 -21.07
CA PRO A 271 -5.62 15.96 -22.04
C PRO A 271 -4.22 16.21 -21.45
N GLY A 272 -4.09 17.08 -20.45
CA GLY A 272 -2.79 17.39 -19.81
C GLY A 272 -2.26 16.27 -18.93
N GLY A 273 -3.11 15.30 -18.58
CA GLY A 273 -2.71 14.14 -17.79
C GLY A 273 -2.20 12.96 -18.61
N GLU A 274 -2.44 12.97 -19.94
CA GLU A 274 -1.99 11.90 -20.83
C GLU A 274 -0.46 11.90 -20.93
N GLY A 275 0.16 10.73 -20.91
CA GLY A 275 1.61 10.58 -20.96
C GLY A 275 2.33 10.86 -19.63
N ALA A 276 1.60 11.15 -18.53
CA ALA A 276 2.22 11.27 -17.20
C ALA A 276 2.86 9.95 -16.79
N ARG A 277 4.06 10.01 -16.21
CA ARG A 277 4.87 8.82 -15.88
C ARG A 277 5.18 8.72 -14.40
N MET A 278 5.21 7.49 -13.89
CA MET A 278 5.40 7.24 -12.47
C MET A 278 5.97 5.84 -12.18
N PRO A 279 6.73 5.64 -11.09
CA PRO A 279 7.06 4.31 -10.59
C PRO A 279 5.80 3.54 -10.17
N GLN A 280 5.78 2.23 -10.42
CA GLN A 280 4.68 1.35 -10.08
C GLN A 280 5.19 0.01 -9.54
N THR A 281 4.65 -0.47 -8.43
CA THR A 281 4.89 -1.83 -7.92
C THR A 281 3.95 -2.85 -8.56
N PHE A 282 2.80 -2.37 -9.05
CA PHE A 282 1.79 -3.19 -9.68
C PHE A 282 1.02 -2.38 -10.74
N ILE A 283 0.90 -2.91 -11.94
CA ILE A 283 0.03 -2.40 -13.01
C ILE A 283 -1.06 -3.44 -13.24
N GLN A 284 -2.30 -3.00 -13.51
CA GLN A 284 -3.46 -3.89 -13.72
C GLN A 284 -3.37 -4.61 -15.07
N GLU A 285 -2.31 -5.40 -15.24
CA GLU A 285 -2.10 -6.29 -16.38
C GLU A 285 -1.76 -7.71 -15.89
N PRO A 286 -2.36 -8.76 -16.49
CA PRO A 286 -2.21 -10.15 -16.03
C PRO A 286 -0.89 -10.78 -16.52
N THR A 287 0.24 -10.26 -16.05
CA THR A 287 1.59 -10.69 -16.47
C THR A 287 2.06 -11.99 -15.82
N THR A 288 1.41 -12.44 -14.75
CA THR A 288 1.65 -13.74 -14.10
C THR A 288 0.33 -14.38 -13.70
N PRO A 289 0.25 -15.73 -13.48
CA PRO A 289 -0.96 -16.40 -13.01
C PRO A 289 -1.51 -15.81 -11.71
N GLN A 290 -0.64 -15.44 -10.76
CA GLN A 290 -1.02 -14.82 -9.48
C GLN A 290 -1.69 -13.47 -9.70
N ARG A 291 -1.09 -12.61 -10.55
CA ARG A 291 -1.66 -11.30 -10.91
C ARG A 291 -2.98 -11.43 -11.64
N GLN A 292 -3.07 -12.37 -12.57
CA GLN A 292 -4.31 -12.67 -13.28
C GLN A 292 -5.43 -13.09 -12.32
N SER A 293 -5.15 -14.03 -11.42
CA SER A 293 -6.11 -14.49 -10.41
C SER A 293 -6.57 -13.36 -9.50
N PHE A 294 -5.63 -12.56 -8.99
CA PHE A 294 -5.94 -11.39 -8.17
C PHE A 294 -6.84 -10.40 -8.90
N ILE A 295 -6.50 -10.01 -10.14
CA ILE A 295 -7.28 -9.05 -10.93
C ILE A 295 -8.69 -9.58 -11.16
N ILE A 296 -8.85 -10.84 -11.59
CA ILE A 296 -10.16 -11.46 -11.83
C ILE A 296 -10.99 -11.47 -10.55
N ASN A 297 -10.42 -11.95 -9.44
CA ASN A 297 -11.12 -12.03 -8.14
C ASN A 297 -11.50 -10.65 -7.64
N TYR A 298 -10.61 -9.66 -7.74
CA TYR A 298 -10.88 -8.28 -7.33
C TYR A 298 -12.04 -7.69 -8.13
N LEU A 299 -11.96 -7.76 -9.47
CA LEU A 299 -13.01 -7.23 -10.35
C LEU A 299 -14.36 -7.90 -10.11
N LYS A 300 -14.37 -9.22 -9.92
CA LYS A 300 -15.59 -9.98 -9.63
C LYS A 300 -16.21 -9.61 -8.27
N THR A 301 -15.37 -9.39 -7.27
CA THR A 301 -15.83 -9.16 -5.89
C THR A 301 -16.33 -7.73 -5.68
N PHE A 302 -15.61 -6.74 -6.22
CA PHE A 302 -15.89 -5.33 -5.93
C PHE A 302 -16.54 -4.59 -7.10
N ASN A 303 -16.55 -5.18 -8.30
CA ASN A 303 -17.18 -4.63 -9.51
C ASN A 303 -16.88 -3.12 -9.75
N PRO A 304 -15.61 -2.71 -9.79
CA PRO A 304 -15.27 -1.31 -9.91
C PRO A 304 -15.66 -0.76 -11.28
N LYS A 305 -15.95 0.56 -11.32
CA LYS A 305 -16.32 1.27 -12.55
C LYS A 305 -15.30 1.03 -13.67
N ASN A 306 -15.77 0.77 -14.87
CA ASN A 306 -14.97 0.52 -16.08
C ASN A 306 -13.98 -0.66 -15.93
N ALA A 307 -14.25 -1.63 -15.04
CA ALA A 307 -13.32 -2.72 -14.71
C ALA A 307 -11.89 -2.23 -14.42
N ARG A 308 -11.77 -1.08 -13.76
CA ARG A 308 -10.51 -0.45 -13.38
C ARG A 308 -10.41 -0.37 -11.87
N ILE A 309 -9.33 -0.90 -11.32
CA ILE A 309 -8.96 -0.70 -9.92
C ILE A 309 -8.51 0.75 -9.76
N ASP A 310 -9.10 1.50 -8.81
CA ASP A 310 -8.84 2.94 -8.65
C ASP A 310 -7.40 3.26 -8.25
N SER A 311 -6.75 2.33 -7.55
CA SER A 311 -5.31 2.36 -7.27
C SER A 311 -4.77 0.93 -7.24
N PRO A 312 -4.29 0.41 -8.40
CA PRO A 312 -3.80 -0.97 -8.49
C PRO A 312 -2.66 -1.29 -7.52
N VAL A 313 -1.72 -0.36 -7.31
CA VAL A 313 -0.61 -0.53 -6.35
C VAL A 313 -1.12 -0.71 -4.93
N SER A 314 -2.09 0.11 -4.51
CA SER A 314 -2.65 0.05 -3.15
C SER A 314 -3.43 -1.24 -2.91
N ALA A 315 -4.22 -1.68 -3.90
CA ALA A 315 -4.96 -2.94 -3.84
C ALA A 315 -4.02 -4.14 -3.70
N ALA A 316 -2.99 -4.21 -4.55
CA ALA A 316 -2.01 -5.29 -4.53
C ALA A 316 -1.21 -5.34 -3.23
N GLN A 317 -0.75 -4.20 -2.72
CA GLN A 317 0.01 -4.12 -1.47
C GLN A 317 -0.86 -4.39 -0.24
N GLY A 318 -2.12 -3.95 -0.25
CA GLY A 318 -3.10 -4.31 0.78
C GLY A 318 -3.33 -5.82 0.84
N TYR A 319 -3.49 -6.45 -0.33
CA TYR A 319 -3.62 -7.90 -0.45
C TYR A 319 -2.39 -8.64 0.10
N ASP A 320 -1.20 -8.28 -0.35
CA ASP A 320 0.06 -8.92 0.06
C ASP A 320 0.34 -8.73 1.56
N SER A 321 -0.06 -7.58 2.16
CA SER A 321 0.16 -7.30 3.58
C SER A 321 -0.53 -8.30 4.50
N ILE A 322 -1.71 -8.78 4.13
CA ILE A 322 -2.45 -9.78 4.92
C ILE A 322 -1.79 -11.16 4.81
N TYR A 323 -1.30 -11.54 3.63
CA TYR A 323 -0.56 -12.79 3.47
C TYR A 323 0.76 -12.79 4.26
N LEU A 324 1.48 -11.65 4.29
CA LEU A 324 2.70 -11.49 5.10
C LEU A 324 2.40 -11.63 6.60
N LEU A 325 1.37 -10.95 7.10
CA LEU A 325 0.96 -11.05 8.51
C LEU A 325 0.46 -12.45 8.85
N ALA A 326 -0.34 -13.07 8.00
CA ALA A 326 -0.83 -14.43 8.20
C ALA A 326 0.32 -15.45 8.27
N ALA A 327 1.32 -15.32 7.40
CA ALA A 327 2.52 -16.15 7.43
C ALA A 327 3.32 -15.97 8.72
N ALA A 328 3.49 -14.72 9.17
CA ALA A 328 4.22 -14.42 10.40
C ALA A 328 3.48 -14.94 11.65
N ILE A 329 2.17 -14.73 11.74
CA ILE A 329 1.32 -15.24 12.84
C ILE A 329 1.37 -16.77 12.89
N LYS A 330 1.27 -17.43 11.72
CA LYS A 330 1.38 -18.89 11.61
C LYS A 330 2.76 -19.39 12.06
N GLN A 331 3.84 -18.74 11.59
CA GLN A 331 5.21 -19.11 11.98
C GLN A 331 5.47 -18.87 13.47
N ALA A 332 4.99 -17.75 14.02
CA ALA A 332 5.08 -17.44 15.45
C ALA A 332 4.26 -18.41 16.34
N ASN A 333 3.28 -19.09 15.75
CA ASN A 333 2.25 -19.86 16.44
C ASN A 333 1.63 -19.06 17.60
N SER A 334 1.40 -17.76 17.40
CA SER A 334 1.01 -16.82 18.45
C SER A 334 0.37 -15.56 17.85
N THR A 335 -0.49 -14.90 18.64
CA THR A 335 -1.01 -13.56 18.39
C THR A 335 -0.31 -12.49 19.22
N ASP A 336 0.78 -12.83 19.92
CA ASP A 336 1.63 -11.87 20.62
C ASP A 336 2.45 -11.03 19.64
N GLY A 337 2.40 -9.70 19.78
CA GLY A 337 3.02 -8.77 18.83
C GLY A 337 4.53 -8.91 18.73
N SER A 338 5.23 -9.18 19.86
CA SER A 338 6.68 -9.38 19.87
C SER A 338 7.09 -10.66 19.12
N LYS A 339 6.32 -11.73 19.26
CA LYS A 339 6.56 -12.97 18.52
C LYS A 339 6.27 -12.80 17.02
N ILE A 340 5.22 -12.05 16.67
CA ILE A 340 4.91 -11.74 15.27
C ILE A 340 6.01 -10.89 14.65
N ARG A 341 6.52 -9.87 15.38
CA ARG A 341 7.66 -9.06 14.93
C ARG A 341 8.87 -9.92 14.60
N LEU A 342 9.28 -10.80 15.53
CA LEU A 342 10.40 -11.73 15.32
C LEU A 342 10.18 -12.64 14.12
N ALA A 343 8.95 -13.13 13.93
CA ALA A 343 8.59 -13.96 12.77
C ALA A 343 8.65 -13.18 11.45
N LEU A 344 8.24 -11.90 11.44
CA LEU A 344 8.37 -11.02 10.26
C LEU A 344 9.84 -10.79 9.92
N GLU A 345 10.70 -10.52 10.91
CA GLU A 345 12.12 -10.27 10.73
C GLU A 345 12.90 -11.48 10.21
N ASP A 346 12.36 -12.69 10.34
CA ASP A 346 13.00 -13.92 9.87
C ASP A 346 11.96 -14.92 9.33
N LEU A 347 11.19 -14.50 8.34
CA LEU A 347 10.25 -15.38 7.64
C LEU A 347 10.99 -16.55 7.00
N LYS A 348 10.66 -17.77 7.40
CA LYS A 348 11.33 -19.01 6.95
C LYS A 348 10.81 -19.48 5.60
N THR A 349 9.55 -19.26 5.34
CA THR A 349 8.89 -19.69 4.10
C THR A 349 8.59 -18.47 3.23
N PRO A 350 8.94 -18.49 1.94
CA PRO A 350 8.58 -17.41 1.03
C PRO A 350 7.07 -17.22 0.95
N VAL A 351 6.63 -15.97 0.92
CA VAL A 351 5.22 -15.59 0.71
C VAL A 351 5.04 -15.15 -0.73
N VAL A 352 4.24 -15.90 -1.47
CA VAL A 352 3.92 -15.57 -2.86
C VAL A 352 2.84 -14.49 -2.86
N GLY A 353 3.23 -13.27 -3.19
CA GLY A 353 2.34 -12.13 -3.34
C GLY A 353 2.03 -11.82 -4.80
N VAL A 354 1.25 -10.77 -5.03
CA VAL A 354 0.94 -10.26 -6.37
C VAL A 354 1.88 -9.14 -6.80
N VAL A 355 2.47 -8.43 -5.87
CA VAL A 355 3.56 -7.48 -6.13
C VAL A 355 4.84 -8.23 -6.45
N THR A 356 5.22 -9.15 -5.56
CA THR A 356 6.44 -9.94 -5.65
C THR A 356 6.32 -11.23 -4.85
N THR A 357 7.32 -12.13 -4.96
CA THR A 357 7.51 -13.21 -3.97
C THR A 357 8.43 -12.69 -2.87
N TYR A 358 7.91 -12.65 -1.66
CA TYR A 358 8.62 -12.17 -0.47
C TYR A 358 9.45 -13.30 0.13
N ASN A 359 10.73 -13.32 -0.17
CA ASN A 359 11.68 -14.26 0.41
C ASN A 359 12.55 -13.52 1.42
N LYS A 360 12.36 -13.76 2.71
CA LYS A 360 13.00 -13.02 3.82
C LYS A 360 12.93 -11.50 3.60
N PRO A 361 11.71 -10.93 3.45
CA PRO A 361 11.56 -9.54 3.05
C PRO A 361 12.05 -8.55 4.13
N PHE A 362 12.10 -8.99 5.37
CA PHE A 362 12.50 -8.18 6.52
C PHE A 362 13.64 -8.82 7.29
N SER A 363 14.32 -8.01 8.07
CA SER A 363 15.31 -8.42 9.06
C SER A 363 15.25 -7.46 10.25
N ALA A 364 15.90 -7.78 11.36
CA ALA A 364 15.97 -6.89 12.53
C ALA A 364 16.54 -5.49 12.23
N LYS A 365 17.26 -5.33 11.11
CA LYS A 365 17.86 -4.04 10.69
C LYS A 365 17.13 -3.38 9.52
N ASP A 366 16.24 -4.09 8.84
CA ASP A 366 15.59 -3.61 7.63
C ASP A 366 14.14 -4.10 7.58
N HIS A 367 13.20 -3.18 7.79
CA HIS A 367 11.76 -3.41 7.77
C HIS A 367 11.10 -3.00 6.45
N GLU A 368 11.87 -2.89 5.36
CA GLU A 368 11.41 -2.58 4.02
C GLU A 368 11.36 -3.84 3.16
N ALA A 369 10.19 -4.23 2.68
CA ALA A 369 10.06 -5.43 1.84
C ALA A 369 10.41 -5.20 0.37
N ILE A 370 10.43 -3.95 -0.09
CA ILE A 370 10.60 -3.59 -1.49
C ILE A 370 11.97 -2.91 -1.70
N THR A 371 12.71 -3.35 -2.69
CA THR A 371 13.96 -2.74 -3.16
C THR A 371 13.82 -2.20 -4.58
N ALA A 372 14.77 -1.38 -5.03
CA ALA A 372 14.70 -0.64 -6.29
C ALA A 372 14.59 -1.53 -7.56
N ASN A 373 14.88 -2.82 -7.45
CA ASN A 373 14.73 -3.75 -8.57
C ASN A 373 13.27 -4.23 -8.79
N ILE A 374 12.33 -3.92 -7.87
CA ILE A 374 10.94 -4.39 -7.96
C ILE A 374 10.06 -3.40 -8.72
N PRO A 375 10.03 -2.09 -8.47
CA PRO A 375 9.18 -1.18 -9.23
C PRO A 375 9.57 -1.09 -10.71
N VAL A 376 8.60 -0.76 -11.52
CA VAL A 376 8.70 -0.50 -12.96
C VAL A 376 8.15 0.89 -13.26
N PHE A 377 8.33 1.40 -14.49
CA PHE A 377 7.69 2.64 -14.90
C PHE A 377 6.34 2.40 -15.54
N GLY A 378 5.32 3.12 -15.05
CA GLY A 378 4.02 3.25 -15.66
C GLY A 378 3.88 4.57 -16.42
N GLU A 379 2.94 4.58 -17.36
CA GLU A 379 2.53 5.76 -18.14
C GLU A 379 1.01 5.81 -18.20
N VAL A 380 0.42 6.99 -18.02
CA VAL A 380 -1.02 7.17 -18.25
C VAL A 380 -1.29 7.20 -19.74
N LYS A 381 -2.10 6.27 -20.21
CA LYS A 381 -2.50 6.16 -21.61
C LYS A 381 -3.94 5.68 -21.72
N GLY A 382 -4.77 6.46 -22.41
CA GLY A 382 -6.18 6.11 -22.63
C GLY A 382 -6.94 5.83 -21.34
N GLN A 383 -6.81 6.67 -20.33
CA GLN A 383 -7.43 6.55 -19.00
C GLN A 383 -7.01 5.31 -18.19
N ARG A 384 -5.86 4.72 -18.49
CA ARG A 384 -5.28 3.61 -17.74
C ARG A 384 -3.79 3.82 -17.52
N VAL A 385 -3.23 3.11 -16.56
CA VAL A 385 -1.78 2.99 -16.43
C VAL A 385 -1.32 1.77 -17.20
N VAL A 386 -0.39 1.98 -18.12
CA VAL A 386 0.27 0.92 -18.88
C VAL A 386 1.76 0.92 -18.58
N TYR A 387 2.49 -0.12 -18.98
CA TYR A 387 3.95 -0.12 -18.90
C TYR A 387 4.54 0.94 -19.83
N ALA A 388 5.36 1.83 -19.28
CA ALA A 388 6.03 2.88 -20.07
C ALA A 388 7.08 2.30 -21.04
N TYR A 389 7.59 1.10 -20.75
CA TYR A 389 8.63 0.42 -21.53
C TYR A 389 8.32 -1.06 -21.70
N PRO A 390 8.52 -1.65 -22.91
CA PRO A 390 8.37 -3.10 -23.12
C PRO A 390 9.27 -3.92 -22.18
N ALA A 391 10.49 -3.46 -21.90
CA ALA A 391 11.39 -4.12 -20.96
C ALA A 391 10.84 -4.19 -19.53
N ASP A 392 10.06 -3.20 -19.11
CA ASP A 392 9.42 -3.20 -17.79
C ASP A 392 8.22 -4.17 -17.75
N GLN A 393 7.48 -4.31 -18.86
CA GLN A 393 6.44 -5.33 -19.01
C GLN A 393 7.04 -6.74 -18.95
N GLN A 394 8.15 -6.98 -19.63
CA GLN A 394 8.87 -8.25 -19.58
C GLN A 394 9.33 -8.55 -18.16
N LYS A 395 9.96 -7.60 -17.46
CA LYS A 395 10.35 -7.75 -16.05
C LYS A 395 9.17 -8.07 -15.14
N ALA A 396 7.99 -7.55 -15.43
CA ALA A 396 6.80 -7.82 -14.63
C ALA A 396 6.26 -9.24 -14.79
N SER A 397 6.63 -9.96 -15.85
CA SER A 397 6.32 -11.38 -16.03
C SER A 397 7.29 -12.32 -15.29
N GLU A 398 8.38 -11.79 -14.75
CA GLU A 398 9.35 -12.53 -13.97
C GLU A 398 9.08 -12.38 -12.47
N VAL A 399 9.39 -13.42 -11.69
CA VAL A 399 9.35 -13.35 -10.23
C VAL A 399 10.60 -12.58 -9.77
N ARG A 400 10.40 -11.31 -9.40
CA ARG A 400 11.47 -10.47 -8.83
C ARG A 400 11.40 -10.54 -7.31
N VAL A 401 12.51 -10.84 -6.68
CA VAL A 401 12.64 -10.85 -5.22
C VAL A 401 13.51 -9.68 -4.77
N LYS A 402 13.36 -9.29 -3.52
CA LYS A 402 14.22 -8.30 -2.86
C LYS A 402 15.70 -8.71 -3.02
N LYS A 403 16.55 -7.74 -3.40
CA LYS A 403 18.01 -7.91 -3.52
C LYS A 403 18.72 -7.15 -2.41
#